data_d53f603843acc9a8b66c17d679529e3a
#
_entry.id   d53f603843acc9a8b66c17d679529e3a
#
_cell.length_a   1.000
_cell.length_b   1.000
_cell.length_c   1.000
_cell.angle_alpha   90.00
_cell.angle_beta   90.00
_cell.angle_gamma   90.00
#
_symmetry.space_group_name_H-M   'P 1'
#
loop_
_entity.id
_entity.type
_entity.pdbx_description
1 polymer ?
#
loop_
_entity_poly.entity_id
_entity_poly.type
_entity_poly.pdbx_seq_one_letter_code
_entity_poly.pdbx_strand_id
1 'polypeptide(L)'
;MGVYKDDKTASWFCKFYFKDWQGDRHQTTKRGFKTKRDALRWQADFIAKENRSMHISFEAYVKIYFEDKKNKLKERTVYNKKYMIDKHILPYFKNKKVDEVTSSDIIQWQNAMEEKGYSQTYLRMVQNQLTALYTHAAKIYGLKNPCVRDF
;
A
#
# COMPACT_ATOMS: atom_id res chain seq x y z
N MET A 1 11.29 -18.30 -19.62
CA MET A 1 10.40 -17.21 -19.21
C MET A 1 9.28 -17.05 -20.20
N GLY A 2 8.10 -17.37 -19.86
CA GLY A 2 7.04 -17.14 -20.78
C GLY A 2 5.89 -18.10 -20.66
N VAL A 3 5.26 -18.31 -21.80
CA VAL A 3 4.08 -19.13 -21.95
C VAL A 3 4.47 -20.43 -22.64
N TYR A 4 4.03 -21.56 -22.06
CA TYR A 4 4.37 -22.90 -22.51
C TYR A 4 3.09 -23.71 -22.68
N LYS A 5 3.14 -24.68 -23.57
CA LYS A 5 2.07 -25.65 -23.76
C LYS A 5 2.34 -26.87 -22.88
N ASP A 6 1.32 -27.32 -22.17
CA ASP A 6 1.37 -28.57 -21.41
C ASP A 6 0.86 -29.72 -22.28
N ASP A 7 1.74 -30.61 -22.71
CA ASP A 7 1.42 -31.71 -23.61
C ASP A 7 0.48 -32.76 -22.98
N LYS A 8 0.44 -32.84 -21.65
CA LYS A 8 -0.42 -33.79 -20.94
C LYS A 8 -1.88 -33.35 -20.89
N THR A 9 -2.12 -32.07 -20.76
CA THR A 9 -3.47 -31.49 -20.58
C THR A 9 -3.96 -30.72 -21.80
N ALA A 10 -3.11 -30.58 -22.84
CA ALA A 10 -3.35 -29.74 -24.04
C ALA A 10 -3.72 -28.28 -23.70
N SER A 11 -3.37 -27.82 -22.50
CA SER A 11 -3.59 -26.46 -22.04
C SER A 11 -2.29 -25.65 -22.05
N TRP A 12 -2.43 -24.33 -21.92
CA TRP A 12 -1.28 -23.44 -21.83
C TRP A 12 -1.07 -23.04 -20.37
N PHE A 13 0.19 -22.80 -20.00
CA PHE A 13 0.55 -22.24 -18.71
C PHE A 13 1.61 -21.15 -18.86
N CYS A 14 1.64 -20.22 -17.93
CA CYS A 14 2.70 -19.23 -17.83
C CYS A 14 3.52 -19.44 -16.56
N LYS A 15 4.82 -19.32 -16.71
CA LYS A 15 5.79 -19.34 -15.60
C LYS A 15 6.78 -18.22 -15.85
N PHE A 16 6.84 -17.29 -14.90
CA PHE A 16 7.69 -16.12 -15.07
C PHE A 16 8.13 -15.57 -13.73
N TYR A 17 9.17 -14.75 -13.75
CA TYR A 17 9.61 -13.97 -12.64
C TYR A 17 9.03 -12.56 -12.75
N PHE A 18 8.67 -11.99 -11.62
CA PHE A 18 8.27 -10.59 -11.53
C PHE A 18 8.98 -9.94 -10.34
N LYS A 19 9.12 -8.65 -10.41
CA LYS A 19 9.60 -7.86 -9.28
C LYS A 19 8.40 -7.24 -8.59
N ASP A 20 8.37 -7.33 -7.27
CA ASP A 20 7.40 -6.58 -6.50
C ASP A 20 7.77 -5.08 -6.48
N TRP A 21 6.95 -4.30 -5.82
CA TRP A 21 7.19 -2.86 -5.72
C TRP A 21 8.46 -2.51 -4.90
N GLN A 22 8.99 -3.42 -4.08
CA GLN A 22 10.27 -3.28 -3.38
C GLN A 22 11.48 -3.64 -4.26
N GLY A 23 11.23 -4.24 -5.41
CA GLY A 23 12.27 -4.72 -6.31
C GLY A 23 12.70 -6.16 -6.07
N ASP A 24 12.07 -6.85 -5.13
CA ASP A 24 12.36 -8.25 -4.83
C ASP A 24 11.79 -9.16 -5.93
N ARG A 25 12.57 -10.18 -6.29
CA ARG A 25 12.23 -11.09 -7.37
C ARG A 25 11.43 -12.27 -6.88
N HIS A 26 10.24 -12.44 -7.42
CA HIS A 26 9.34 -13.56 -7.15
C HIS A 26 9.07 -14.38 -8.39
N GLN A 27 8.69 -15.64 -8.23
CA GLN A 27 8.29 -16.52 -9.31
C GLN A 27 6.83 -16.91 -9.14
N THR A 28 6.08 -16.90 -10.24
CA THR A 28 4.70 -17.40 -10.26
C THR A 28 4.45 -18.32 -11.45
N THR A 29 3.49 -19.22 -11.28
CA THR A 29 3.04 -20.15 -12.32
C THR A 29 1.53 -20.21 -12.30
N LYS A 30 0.89 -20.03 -13.46
CA LYS A 30 -0.55 -20.17 -13.64
C LYS A 30 -0.82 -21.14 -14.80
N ARG A 31 -1.66 -22.14 -14.55
CA ARG A 31 -2.00 -23.21 -15.50
C ARG A 31 -3.45 -23.14 -15.94
N GLY A 32 -3.80 -23.88 -16.99
CA GLY A 32 -5.19 -24.06 -17.37
C GLY A 32 -5.74 -23.03 -18.37
N PHE A 33 -4.87 -22.34 -19.11
CA PHE A 33 -5.33 -21.47 -20.20
C PHE A 33 -5.67 -22.25 -21.46
N LYS A 34 -6.77 -21.89 -22.11
CA LYS A 34 -7.18 -22.53 -23.36
C LYS A 34 -6.29 -22.14 -24.54
N THR A 35 -5.78 -20.93 -24.55
CA THR A 35 -4.95 -20.40 -25.64
C THR A 35 -3.69 -19.73 -25.12
N LYS A 36 -2.66 -19.66 -25.96
CA LYS A 36 -1.43 -18.91 -25.69
C LYS A 36 -1.72 -17.42 -25.45
N ARG A 37 -2.67 -16.86 -26.19
CA ARG A 37 -3.07 -15.45 -26.08
C ARG A 37 -3.63 -15.13 -24.68
N ASP A 38 -4.49 -16.01 -24.15
CA ASP A 38 -5.06 -15.85 -22.81
C ASP A 38 -3.98 -15.88 -21.73
N ALA A 39 -3.02 -16.78 -21.85
CA ALA A 39 -1.90 -16.88 -20.92
C ALA A 39 -1.00 -15.62 -20.95
N LEU A 40 -0.68 -15.11 -22.14
CA LEU A 40 0.09 -13.86 -22.30
C LEU A 40 -0.65 -12.66 -21.74
N ARG A 41 -1.95 -12.56 -21.98
CA ARG A 41 -2.78 -11.47 -21.43
C ARG A 41 -2.82 -11.50 -19.92
N TRP A 42 -3.02 -12.66 -19.33
CA TRP A 42 -3.02 -12.82 -17.87
C TRP A 42 -1.65 -12.42 -17.29
N GLN A 43 -0.56 -12.85 -17.91
CA GLN A 43 0.79 -12.48 -17.47
C GLN A 43 1.00 -10.97 -17.47
N ALA A 44 0.61 -10.28 -18.55
CA ALA A 44 0.73 -8.82 -18.65
C ALA A 44 -0.11 -8.10 -17.59
N ASP A 45 -1.34 -8.53 -17.37
CA ASP A 45 -2.24 -7.97 -16.36
C ASP A 45 -1.72 -8.20 -14.94
N PHE A 46 -1.17 -9.39 -14.67
CA PHE A 46 -0.57 -9.71 -13.38
C PHE A 46 0.63 -8.82 -13.05
N ILE A 47 1.57 -8.67 -13.99
CA ILE A 47 2.76 -7.82 -13.81
C ILE A 47 2.34 -6.37 -13.60
N ALA A 48 1.39 -5.85 -14.37
CA ALA A 48 0.88 -4.49 -14.22
C ALA A 48 0.22 -4.26 -12.85
N LYS A 49 -0.51 -5.25 -12.34
CA LYS A 49 -1.16 -5.21 -11.03
C LYS A 49 -0.13 -5.24 -9.89
N GLU A 50 0.85 -6.14 -9.95
CA GLU A 50 1.89 -6.26 -8.92
C GLU A 50 2.78 -5.02 -8.86
N ASN A 51 3.12 -4.43 -9.99
CA ASN A 51 3.87 -3.17 -10.05
C ASN A 51 3.13 -1.98 -9.41
N ARG A 52 1.80 -2.07 -9.27
CA ARG A 52 0.95 -1.04 -8.65
C ARG A 52 0.51 -1.41 -7.24
N SER A 53 0.74 -2.63 -6.80
CA SER A 53 0.26 -3.14 -5.52
C SER A 53 1.22 -2.78 -4.40
N MET A 54 0.74 -2.01 -3.43
CA MET A 54 1.45 -1.76 -2.16
C MET A 54 0.89 -2.67 -1.05
N HIS A 55 0.89 -3.97 -1.29
CA HIS A 55 0.41 -4.94 -0.29
C HIS A 55 1.44 -5.17 0.83
N ILE A 56 1.71 -4.12 1.60
CA ILE A 56 2.68 -4.10 2.69
C ILE A 56 2.04 -3.59 3.97
N SER A 57 2.71 -3.85 5.10
CA SER A 57 2.26 -3.31 6.38
C SER A 57 2.32 -1.78 6.38
N PHE A 58 1.43 -1.18 7.14
CA PHE A 58 1.40 0.26 7.32
C PHE A 58 2.75 0.79 7.87
N GLU A 59 3.36 0.05 8.81
CA GLU A 59 4.67 0.38 9.36
C GLU A 59 5.76 0.44 8.28
N ALA A 60 5.78 -0.55 7.38
CA ALA A 60 6.75 -0.57 6.27
C ALA A 60 6.53 0.60 5.32
N TYR A 61 5.27 0.97 5.04
CA TYR A 61 4.96 2.12 4.21
C TYR A 61 5.41 3.45 4.85
N VAL A 62 5.25 3.61 6.15
CA VAL A 62 5.71 4.82 6.85
C VAL A 62 7.21 5.04 6.66
N LYS A 63 8.00 3.97 6.70
CA LYS A 63 9.45 4.05 6.42
C LYS A 63 9.74 4.52 4.99
N ILE A 64 8.99 4.02 4.03
CA ILE A 64 9.10 4.43 2.62
C ILE A 64 8.72 5.91 2.45
N TYR A 65 7.64 6.36 3.08
CA TYR A 65 7.21 7.75 3.06
C TYR A 65 8.32 8.71 3.54
N PHE A 66 8.96 8.41 4.66
CA PHE A 66 10.03 9.24 5.18
C PHE A 66 11.30 9.18 4.31
N GLU A 67 11.61 8.03 3.71
CA GLU A 67 12.72 7.93 2.76
C GLU A 67 12.46 8.77 1.50
N ASP A 68 11.25 8.73 0.96
CA ASP A 68 10.86 9.53 -0.20
C ASP A 68 10.89 11.04 0.09
N LYS A 69 10.64 11.44 1.33
CA LYS A 69 10.55 12.84 1.77
C LYS A 69 11.84 13.40 2.39
N LYS A 70 12.88 12.59 2.59
CA LYS A 70 14.05 12.99 3.39
C LYS A 70 14.75 14.26 2.93
N ASN A 71 14.77 14.55 1.62
CA ASN A 71 15.39 15.75 1.05
C ASN A 71 14.43 16.93 0.87
N LYS A 72 13.15 16.73 1.17
CA LYS A 72 12.09 17.75 0.97
C LYS A 72 11.60 18.35 2.27
N LEU A 73 11.82 17.68 3.40
CA LEU A 73 11.36 18.10 4.71
C LEU A 73 12.52 18.53 5.58
N LYS A 74 12.30 19.59 6.37
CA LYS A 74 13.25 20.02 7.39
C LYS A 74 13.27 18.99 8.53
N GLU A 75 14.42 18.81 9.17
CA GLU A 75 14.66 17.87 10.26
C GLU A 75 13.61 17.96 11.37
N ARG A 76 13.28 19.17 11.82
CA ARG A 76 12.25 19.38 12.85
C ARG A 76 10.85 18.96 12.39
N THR A 77 10.53 19.18 11.12
CA THR A 77 9.26 18.72 10.53
C THR A 77 9.17 17.20 10.52
N VAL A 78 10.25 16.54 10.15
CA VAL A 78 10.35 15.06 10.17
C VAL A 78 10.15 14.54 11.59
N TYR A 79 10.80 15.16 12.58
CA TYR A 79 10.67 14.78 13.99
C TYR A 79 9.21 14.89 14.48
N ASN A 80 8.55 16.00 14.21
CA ASN A 80 7.16 16.23 14.64
C ASN A 80 6.19 15.27 13.95
N LYS A 81 6.35 15.05 12.65
CA LYS A 81 5.53 14.08 11.89
C LYS A 81 5.72 12.66 12.44
N LYS A 82 6.94 12.26 12.64
CA LYS A 82 7.30 10.94 13.18
C LYS A 82 6.71 10.72 14.56
N TYR A 83 6.80 11.71 15.41
CA TYR A 83 6.22 11.68 16.76
C TYR A 83 4.70 11.41 16.73
N MET A 84 3.95 12.17 15.92
CA MET A 84 2.49 12.00 15.83
C MET A 84 2.12 10.64 15.22
N ILE A 85 2.85 10.21 14.18
CA ILE A 85 2.60 8.93 13.51
C ILE A 85 2.89 7.76 14.47
N ASP A 86 4.04 7.77 15.14
CA ASP A 86 4.45 6.69 16.05
C ASP A 86 3.54 6.61 17.29
N LYS A 87 3.05 7.74 17.77
CA LYS A 87 2.23 7.80 18.99
C LYS A 87 0.75 7.49 18.75
N HIS A 88 0.19 7.95 17.64
CA HIS A 88 -1.26 7.94 17.42
C HIS A 88 -1.74 7.09 16.25
N ILE A 89 -0.93 6.92 15.23
CA ILE A 89 -1.33 6.23 13.98
C ILE A 89 -0.82 4.79 13.98
N LEU A 90 0.47 4.57 14.18
CA LEU A 90 1.07 3.24 14.14
C LEU A 90 0.48 2.27 15.18
N PRO A 91 0.20 2.64 16.44
CA PRO A 91 -0.39 1.69 17.38
C PRO A 91 -1.71 1.09 16.92
N TYR A 92 -2.45 1.82 16.09
CA TYR A 92 -3.73 1.36 15.53
C TYR A 92 -3.58 0.61 14.21
N PHE A 93 -2.74 1.12 13.30
CA PHE A 93 -2.64 0.63 11.93
C PHE A 93 -1.41 -0.26 11.65
N LYS A 94 -0.48 -0.38 12.57
CA LYS A 94 0.82 -1.02 12.39
C LYS A 94 0.76 -2.36 11.66
N ASN A 95 -0.14 -3.24 12.06
CA ASN A 95 -0.26 -4.60 11.54
C ASN A 95 -1.22 -4.74 10.35
N LYS A 96 -1.87 -3.66 9.96
CA LYS A 96 -2.75 -3.65 8.79
C LYS A 96 -1.93 -3.41 7.53
N LYS A 97 -2.37 -3.98 6.41
CA LYS A 97 -1.80 -3.66 5.11
C LYS A 97 -2.27 -2.27 4.69
N VAL A 98 -1.36 -1.47 4.13
CA VAL A 98 -1.68 -0.09 3.75
C VAL A 98 -2.77 0.00 2.69
N ASP A 99 -2.87 -0.98 1.80
CA ASP A 99 -3.89 -1.07 0.76
C ASP A 99 -5.23 -1.66 1.25
N GLU A 100 -5.26 -2.26 2.43
CA GLU A 100 -6.47 -2.85 3.03
C GLU A 100 -7.19 -1.92 4.01
N VAL A 101 -6.60 -0.78 4.35
CA VAL A 101 -7.25 0.21 5.23
C VAL A 101 -8.43 0.85 4.51
N THR A 102 -9.59 0.77 5.14
CA THR A 102 -10.85 1.32 4.60
C THR A 102 -11.22 2.63 5.27
N SER A 103 -12.16 3.37 4.68
CA SER A 103 -12.73 4.58 5.31
C SER A 103 -13.38 4.27 6.65
N SER A 104 -13.98 3.08 6.80
CA SER A 104 -14.54 2.62 8.08
C SER A 104 -13.46 2.47 9.15
N ASP A 105 -12.31 1.92 8.80
CA ASP A 105 -11.18 1.80 9.73
C ASP A 105 -10.69 3.18 10.22
N ILE A 106 -10.68 4.16 9.33
CA ILE A 106 -10.28 5.53 9.66
C ILE A 106 -11.29 6.19 10.58
N ILE A 107 -12.59 6.02 10.33
CA ILE A 107 -13.65 6.53 11.21
C ILE A 107 -13.54 5.92 12.62
N GLN A 108 -13.31 4.61 12.72
CA GLN A 108 -13.10 3.94 14.01
C GLN A 108 -11.87 4.50 14.74
N TRP A 109 -10.78 4.76 14.03
CA TRP A 109 -9.60 5.39 14.59
C TRP A 109 -9.89 6.81 15.06
N GLN A 110 -10.63 7.61 14.29
CA GLN A 110 -11.04 8.95 14.67
C GLN A 110 -11.85 8.95 15.95
N ASN A 111 -12.84 8.06 16.08
CA ASN A 111 -13.64 7.91 17.28
C ASN A 111 -12.78 7.54 18.50
N ALA A 112 -11.84 6.61 18.34
CA ALA A 112 -10.92 6.23 19.39
C ALA A 112 -10.01 7.39 19.84
N MET A 113 -9.61 8.25 18.89
CA MET A 113 -8.82 9.44 19.20
C MET A 113 -9.64 10.51 19.95
N GLU A 114 -10.90 10.72 19.57
CA GLU A 114 -11.79 11.66 20.25
C GLU A 114 -12.03 11.25 21.71
N GLU A 115 -12.21 9.97 21.98
CA GLU A 115 -12.41 9.44 23.34
C GLU A 115 -11.21 9.68 24.27
N LYS A 116 -10.03 9.95 23.73
CA LYS A 116 -8.84 10.26 24.53
C LYS A 116 -8.81 11.69 25.08
N GLY A 117 -9.75 12.55 24.68
CA GLY A 117 -9.89 13.89 25.22
C GLY A 117 -8.93 14.94 24.67
N TYR A 118 -8.31 14.70 23.52
CA TYR A 118 -7.47 15.71 22.86
C TYR A 118 -8.29 16.88 22.31
N SER A 119 -7.65 18.05 22.19
CA SER A 119 -8.29 19.21 21.55
C SER A 119 -8.59 18.95 20.08
N GLN A 120 -9.62 19.64 19.56
CA GLN A 120 -9.97 19.54 18.14
C GLN A 120 -8.82 19.96 17.23
N THR A 121 -8.07 20.97 17.61
CA THR A 121 -6.88 21.40 16.85
C THR A 121 -5.83 20.30 16.76
N TYR A 122 -5.57 19.62 17.88
CA TYR A 122 -4.60 18.51 17.90
C TYR A 122 -5.08 17.32 17.09
N LEU A 123 -6.35 16.96 17.19
CA LEU A 123 -6.95 15.87 16.40
C LEU A 123 -6.81 16.14 14.89
N ARG A 124 -7.05 17.38 14.46
CA ARG A 124 -6.85 17.78 13.06
C ARG A 124 -5.39 17.69 12.63
N MET A 125 -4.45 18.04 13.49
CA MET A 125 -3.02 17.91 13.19
C MET A 125 -2.63 16.45 12.98
N VAL A 126 -3.10 15.54 13.82
CA VAL A 126 -2.85 14.10 13.68
C VAL A 126 -3.52 13.54 12.43
N GLN A 127 -4.77 13.93 12.17
CA GLN A 127 -5.49 13.56 10.95
C GLN A 127 -4.75 14.01 9.68
N ASN A 128 -4.17 15.19 9.70
CA ASN A 128 -3.39 15.70 8.57
C ASN A 128 -2.17 14.82 8.28
N GLN A 129 -1.56 14.21 9.28
CA GLN A 129 -0.45 13.27 9.06
C GLN A 129 -0.93 12.00 8.35
N LEU A 130 -2.06 11.43 8.77
CA LEU A 130 -2.65 10.27 8.10
C LEU A 130 -3.06 10.60 6.66
N THR A 131 -3.70 11.73 6.45
CA THR A 131 -4.08 12.21 5.12
C THR A 131 -2.86 12.43 4.21
N ALA A 132 -1.77 13.00 4.74
CA ALA A 132 -0.53 13.20 4.00
C ALA A 132 0.09 11.87 3.56
N LEU A 133 0.08 10.85 4.40
CA LEU A 133 0.55 9.51 4.07
C LEU A 133 -0.22 8.92 2.90
N TYR A 134 -1.55 8.96 2.93
CA TYR A 134 -2.39 8.41 1.86
C TYR A 134 -2.43 9.28 0.61
N THR A 135 -2.32 10.59 0.72
CA THR A 135 -2.17 11.46 -0.45
C THR A 135 -0.88 11.16 -1.21
N HIS A 136 0.22 10.95 -0.49
CA HIS A 136 1.48 10.52 -1.09
C HIS A 136 1.36 9.14 -1.75
N ALA A 137 0.76 8.18 -1.04
CA ALA A 137 0.53 6.83 -1.57
C ALA A 137 -0.34 6.84 -2.83
N ALA A 138 -1.39 7.63 -2.86
CA ALA A 138 -2.25 7.77 -4.04
C ALA A 138 -1.51 8.41 -5.22
N LYS A 139 -0.75 9.46 -4.97
CA LYS A 139 -0.04 10.22 -6.01
C LYS A 139 1.13 9.45 -6.62
N ILE A 140 1.95 8.80 -5.78
CA ILE A 140 3.21 8.16 -6.21
C ILE A 140 3.00 6.69 -6.53
N TYR A 141 2.23 5.97 -5.73
CA TYR A 141 2.08 4.52 -5.82
C TYR A 141 0.71 4.05 -6.31
N GLY A 142 -0.20 4.98 -6.60
CA GLY A 142 -1.51 4.67 -7.19
C GLY A 142 -2.50 4.01 -6.23
N LEU A 143 -2.30 4.09 -4.92
CA LEU A 143 -3.25 3.61 -3.93
C LEU A 143 -4.52 4.48 -3.89
N LYS A 144 -5.66 3.84 -3.61
CA LYS A 144 -6.89 4.56 -3.31
C LYS A 144 -6.77 5.23 -1.93
N ASN A 145 -7.07 6.52 -1.86
CA ASN A 145 -7.06 7.26 -0.60
C ASN A 145 -8.35 7.01 0.18
N PRO A 146 -8.31 6.30 1.32
CA PRO A 146 -9.51 6.03 2.12
C PRO A 146 -9.83 7.14 3.12
N CYS A 147 -9.02 8.20 3.19
CA CYS A 147 -9.18 9.23 4.21
C CYS A 147 -10.47 10.03 4.03
N VAL A 148 -11.22 10.14 5.14
CA VAL A 148 -12.40 10.99 5.30
C VAL A 148 -12.11 12.03 6.37
N ARG A 149 -12.68 13.21 6.25
CA ARG A 149 -12.50 14.31 7.20
C ARG A 149 -13.76 14.47 8.04
N ASP A 150 -13.69 14.03 9.30
CA ASP A 150 -14.79 14.15 10.26
C ASP A 150 -14.42 14.96 11.52
N PHE A 151 -13.22 15.50 11.52
CA PHE A 151 -12.83 16.45 12.60
C PHE A 151 -13.09 17.88 12.21
#